data_2cdfd9f1bfbad1811dd6eb3435ebb02a
#
_entry.id   2cdfd9f1bfbad1811dd6eb3435ebb02a
#
_cell.length_a   1.000
_cell.length_b   1.000
_cell.length_c   1.000
_cell.angle_alpha   90.00
_cell.angle_beta   90.00
_cell.angle_gamma   90.00
#
_symmetry.space_group_name_H-M   'P 1'
#
loop_
_entity.id
_entity.type
_entity.pdbx_description
1 polymer ?
#
loop_
_entity_poly.entity_id
_entity_poly.type
_entity_poly.pdbx_seq_one_letter_code
_entity_poly.pdbx_strand_id
1 'polypeptide(L)'
;KQAVWIIMGANVGTTITGQLIALDIGVLAPLIAFVGVMSLIFSKNKKVQHVGGIIAGIGVLFIGMGMMSDAMVPLRDSETFIHMVTKFSNPLLGILVGAVFTAIIQSSSASVGILQALAMGGVINLHSAVFVLFGQNIGTCITALLASVGTSRNAKRTTLIHLMFNVIGTALFVTLCILTPFTDFVVSLTPDNPVAQIANVHTIFNISTTLILLPFGALLEKIAIAILPDKAVPVMDADQWFEGLMASKHHLGISTIAINQIHDEIKGMLATAAENVSQSFKAVEDGASEGIQAIADREEEIDLSNMRLSRKISKILVLDQTPKDIDTLNRMYT
;
A
#
# COMPACT_ATOMS: atom_id res chain seq x y z
N LYS A 1 11.98 -8.31 2.69
CA LYS A 1 11.81 -8.47 4.16
C LYS A 1 11.28 -7.19 4.82
N GLN A 2 11.97 -6.05 4.69
CA GLN A 2 11.60 -4.79 5.36
C GLN A 2 10.20 -4.29 5.01
N ALA A 3 9.77 -4.42 3.76
CA ALA A 3 8.46 -3.98 3.30
C ALA A 3 7.28 -4.64 4.05
N VAL A 4 7.43 -5.87 4.53
CA VAL A 4 6.38 -6.59 5.28
C VAL A 4 5.96 -5.80 6.53
N TRP A 5 6.95 -5.34 7.30
CA TRP A 5 6.73 -4.59 8.54
C TRP A 5 6.13 -3.22 8.31
N ILE A 6 6.55 -2.56 7.20
CA ILE A 6 6.00 -1.25 6.79
C ILE A 6 4.52 -1.41 6.41
N ILE A 7 4.15 -2.45 5.66
CA ILE A 7 2.76 -2.74 5.29
C ILE A 7 1.90 -2.95 6.54
N MET A 8 2.36 -3.77 7.49
CA MET A 8 1.64 -4.01 8.74
C MET A 8 1.43 -2.71 9.52
N GLY A 9 2.48 -1.89 9.65
CA GLY A 9 2.39 -0.58 10.29
C GLY A 9 1.44 0.39 9.59
N ALA A 10 1.44 0.41 8.25
CA ALA A 10 0.55 1.24 7.46
C ALA A 10 -0.93 0.87 7.66
N ASN A 11 -1.25 -0.43 7.72
CA ASN A 11 -2.61 -0.89 8.02
C ASN A 11 -3.07 -0.45 9.41
N VAL A 12 -2.20 -0.53 10.43
CA VAL A 12 -2.52 0.00 11.77
C VAL A 12 -2.70 1.53 11.71
N GLY A 13 -1.79 2.25 11.03
CA GLY A 13 -1.85 3.71 10.91
C GLY A 13 -3.14 4.22 10.25
N THR A 14 -3.68 3.50 9.28
CA THR A 14 -4.94 3.83 8.61
C THR A 14 -6.12 3.95 9.59
N THR A 15 -6.09 3.21 10.72
CA THR A 15 -7.19 3.21 11.68
C THR A 15 -7.36 4.53 12.44
N ILE A 16 -6.31 5.34 12.50
CA ILE A 16 -6.33 6.64 13.19
C ILE A 16 -7.39 7.57 12.61
N THR A 17 -7.60 7.56 11.30
CA THR A 17 -8.64 8.39 10.68
C THR A 17 -10.03 8.03 11.21
N GLY A 18 -10.36 6.73 11.29
CA GLY A 18 -11.63 6.29 11.86
C GLY A 18 -11.80 6.67 13.33
N GLN A 19 -10.72 6.61 14.11
CA GLN A 19 -10.73 7.05 15.52
C GLN A 19 -10.91 8.56 15.67
N LEU A 20 -10.27 9.36 14.80
CA LEU A 20 -10.50 10.81 14.80
C LEU A 20 -11.96 11.14 14.48
N ILE A 21 -12.55 10.47 13.49
CA ILE A 21 -13.96 10.64 13.12
C ILE A 21 -14.88 10.29 14.31
N ALA A 22 -14.50 9.32 15.13
CA ALA A 22 -15.28 8.86 16.29
C ALA A 22 -15.29 9.83 17.48
N LEU A 23 -14.50 10.90 17.45
CA LEU A 23 -14.43 11.87 18.56
C LEU A 23 -15.70 12.71 18.76
N ASP A 24 -16.70 12.60 17.89
CA ASP A 24 -18.00 13.29 17.97
C ASP A 24 -17.90 14.80 18.25
N ILE A 25 -17.01 15.46 17.52
CA ILE A 25 -16.79 16.91 17.60
C ILE A 25 -17.60 17.68 16.54
N GLY A 26 -18.63 17.05 15.95
CA GLY A 26 -19.41 17.60 14.85
C GLY A 26 -20.00 18.99 15.12
N VAL A 27 -20.48 19.23 16.33
CA VAL A 27 -21.03 20.56 16.74
C VAL A 27 -19.96 21.66 16.71
N LEU A 28 -18.69 21.32 16.99
CA LEU A 28 -17.55 22.23 16.95
C LEU A 28 -16.89 22.32 15.57
N ALA A 29 -17.28 21.48 14.65
CA ALA A 29 -16.64 21.39 13.34
C ALA A 29 -16.58 22.72 12.57
N PRO A 30 -17.65 23.54 12.51
CA PRO A 30 -17.58 24.85 11.83
C PRO A 30 -16.57 25.80 12.50
N LEU A 31 -16.50 25.78 13.84
CA LEU A 31 -15.56 26.62 14.60
C LEU A 31 -14.10 26.14 14.34
N ILE A 32 -13.89 24.83 14.36
CA ILE A 32 -12.58 24.22 14.08
C ILE A 32 -12.12 24.57 12.65
N ALA A 33 -13.02 24.44 11.66
CA ALA A 33 -12.73 24.81 10.27
C ALA A 33 -12.39 26.31 10.17
N PHE A 34 -13.16 27.17 10.80
CA PHE A 34 -12.95 28.62 10.83
C PHE A 34 -11.58 28.98 11.41
N VAL A 35 -11.25 28.49 12.61
CA VAL A 35 -9.96 28.75 13.27
C VAL A 35 -8.79 28.26 12.41
N GLY A 36 -8.93 27.07 11.80
CA GLY A 36 -7.94 26.53 10.90
C GLY A 36 -7.70 27.41 9.67
N VAL A 37 -8.78 27.83 8.99
CA VAL A 37 -8.72 28.71 7.81
C VAL A 37 -8.14 30.08 8.18
N MET A 38 -8.55 30.68 9.31
CA MET A 38 -8.00 31.96 9.77
C MET A 38 -6.50 31.83 10.06
N SER A 39 -6.05 30.76 10.67
CA SER A 39 -4.64 30.50 10.93
C SER A 39 -3.85 30.33 9.62
N LEU A 40 -4.44 29.68 8.62
CA LEU A 40 -3.83 29.43 7.32
C LEU A 40 -3.67 30.74 6.52
N ILE A 41 -4.67 31.62 6.54
CA ILE A 41 -4.70 32.85 5.71
C ILE A 41 -3.90 33.97 6.39
N PHE A 42 -4.07 34.19 7.68
CA PHE A 42 -3.56 35.39 8.37
C PHE A 42 -2.20 35.19 9.04
N SER A 43 -1.74 33.97 9.24
CA SER A 43 -0.41 33.74 9.81
C SER A 43 0.70 33.95 8.78
N LYS A 44 1.77 34.64 9.18
CA LYS A 44 3.02 34.76 8.42
C LYS A 44 3.98 33.60 8.69
N ASN A 45 3.73 32.81 9.73
CA ASN A 45 4.57 31.68 10.11
C ASN A 45 4.13 30.40 9.39
N LYS A 46 5.00 29.84 8.56
CA LYS A 46 4.71 28.61 7.78
C LYS A 46 4.29 27.42 8.65
N LYS A 47 4.88 27.26 9.86
CA LYS A 47 4.47 26.17 10.76
C LYS A 47 3.02 26.35 11.22
N VAL A 48 2.62 27.59 11.55
CA VAL A 48 1.22 27.88 11.93
C VAL A 48 0.27 27.69 10.75
N GLN A 49 0.68 28.04 9.52
CA GLN A 49 -0.11 27.77 8.32
C GLN A 49 -0.31 26.26 8.11
N HIS A 50 0.73 25.43 8.25
CA HIS A 50 0.58 23.98 8.11
C HIS A 50 -0.33 23.38 9.18
N VAL A 51 -0.17 23.77 10.43
CA VAL A 51 -1.06 23.35 11.53
C VAL A 51 -2.48 23.84 11.28
N GLY A 52 -2.65 25.10 10.86
CA GLY A 52 -3.94 25.68 10.47
C GLY A 52 -4.63 24.89 9.36
N GLY A 53 -3.85 24.46 8.33
CA GLY A 53 -4.35 23.60 7.26
C GLY A 53 -4.85 22.24 7.76
N ILE A 54 -4.14 21.61 8.69
CA ILE A 54 -4.57 20.36 9.32
C ILE A 54 -5.88 20.56 10.11
N ILE A 55 -5.94 21.61 10.93
CA ILE A 55 -7.13 21.95 11.72
C ILE A 55 -8.33 22.25 10.82
N ALA A 56 -8.12 23.04 9.76
CA ALA A 56 -9.16 23.33 8.77
C ALA A 56 -9.67 22.05 8.09
N GLY A 57 -8.75 21.17 7.67
CA GLY A 57 -9.07 19.88 7.05
C GLY A 57 -9.91 18.97 7.97
N ILE A 58 -9.58 18.90 9.27
CA ILE A 58 -10.35 18.16 10.25
C ILE A 58 -11.75 18.77 10.39
N GLY A 59 -11.88 20.09 10.49
CA GLY A 59 -13.18 20.75 10.57
C GLY A 59 -14.06 20.49 9.34
N VAL A 60 -13.50 20.60 8.12
CA VAL A 60 -14.20 20.30 6.87
C VAL A 60 -14.62 18.83 6.79
N LEU A 61 -13.78 17.91 7.25
CA LEU A 61 -14.08 16.47 7.31
C LEU A 61 -15.34 16.22 8.18
N PHE A 62 -15.42 16.80 9.36
CA PHE A 62 -16.57 16.61 10.25
C PHE A 62 -17.85 17.28 9.71
N ILE A 63 -17.75 18.47 9.08
CA ILE A 63 -18.87 19.09 8.39
C ILE A 63 -19.39 18.16 7.29
N GLY A 64 -18.50 17.66 6.45
CA GLY A 64 -18.85 16.74 5.36
C GLY A 64 -19.49 15.45 5.86
N MET A 65 -19.00 14.90 6.97
CA MET A 65 -19.61 13.72 7.60
C MET A 65 -21.01 14.00 8.13
N GLY A 66 -21.24 15.12 8.78
CA GLY A 66 -22.57 15.54 9.21
C GLY A 66 -23.53 15.63 8.02
N MET A 67 -23.13 16.38 6.98
CA MET A 67 -23.93 16.51 5.75
C MET A 67 -24.24 15.14 5.10
N MET A 68 -23.27 14.24 5.10
CA MET A 68 -23.44 12.91 4.53
C MET A 68 -24.40 12.07 5.39
N SER A 69 -24.29 12.13 6.71
CA SER A 69 -25.20 11.46 7.62
C SER A 69 -26.64 11.97 7.46
N ASP A 70 -26.82 13.29 7.40
CA ASP A 70 -28.15 13.91 7.22
C ASP A 70 -28.77 13.50 5.87
N ALA A 71 -27.99 13.42 4.81
CA ALA A 71 -28.42 12.97 3.51
C ALA A 71 -28.87 11.49 3.49
N MET A 72 -28.38 10.68 4.45
CA MET A 72 -28.74 9.26 4.57
C MET A 72 -30.01 9.04 5.42
N VAL A 73 -30.47 10.02 6.18
CA VAL A 73 -31.66 9.89 7.07
C VAL A 73 -32.91 9.40 6.32
N PRO A 74 -33.24 9.88 5.10
CA PRO A 74 -34.41 9.37 4.35
C PRO A 74 -34.34 7.88 4.01
N LEU A 75 -33.14 7.29 3.98
CA LEU A 75 -32.95 5.86 3.68
C LEU A 75 -33.33 4.96 4.86
N ARG A 76 -33.43 5.51 6.08
CA ARG A 76 -33.86 4.77 7.28
C ARG A 76 -35.25 4.15 7.14
N ASP A 77 -36.13 4.84 6.45
CA ASP A 77 -37.53 4.46 6.32
C ASP A 77 -37.79 3.74 4.98
N SER A 78 -36.77 3.56 4.15
CA SER A 78 -36.88 2.85 2.88
C SER A 78 -36.79 1.35 3.09
N GLU A 79 -37.93 0.64 2.98
CA GLU A 79 -37.96 -0.83 3.10
C GLU A 79 -36.97 -1.52 2.15
N THR A 80 -36.86 -1.05 0.90
CA THR A 80 -35.91 -1.59 -0.08
C THR A 80 -34.47 -1.44 0.40
N PHE A 81 -34.13 -0.29 0.97
CA PHE A 81 -32.79 -0.04 1.46
C PHE A 81 -32.48 -0.87 2.72
N ILE A 82 -33.42 -0.96 3.66
CA ILE A 82 -33.30 -1.79 4.85
C ILE A 82 -33.10 -3.26 4.47
N HIS A 83 -33.88 -3.78 3.52
CA HIS A 83 -33.70 -5.14 3.01
C HIS A 83 -32.33 -5.37 2.34
N MET A 84 -31.82 -4.37 1.67
CA MET A 84 -30.47 -4.46 1.05
C MET A 84 -29.39 -4.47 2.14
N VAL A 85 -29.45 -3.59 3.13
CA VAL A 85 -28.45 -3.48 4.19
C VAL A 85 -28.48 -4.68 5.14
N THR A 86 -29.67 -5.26 5.43
CA THR A 86 -29.76 -6.49 6.22
C THR A 86 -29.06 -7.70 5.57
N LYS A 87 -29.00 -7.74 4.25
CA LYS A 87 -28.22 -8.77 3.55
C LYS A 87 -26.71 -8.69 3.83
N PHE A 88 -26.21 -7.53 4.24
CA PHE A 88 -24.80 -7.36 4.60
C PHE A 88 -24.42 -8.08 5.90
N SER A 89 -25.41 -8.55 6.66
CA SER A 89 -25.17 -9.48 7.78
C SER A 89 -24.66 -10.85 7.31
N ASN A 90 -24.83 -11.19 6.03
CA ASN A 90 -24.15 -12.32 5.43
C ASN A 90 -22.67 -11.98 5.23
N PRO A 91 -21.73 -12.73 5.86
CA PRO A 91 -20.32 -12.40 5.83
C PRO A 91 -19.74 -12.27 4.42
N LEU A 92 -20.08 -13.18 3.51
CA LEU A 92 -19.55 -13.17 2.15
C LEU A 92 -20.05 -11.96 1.36
N LEU A 93 -21.33 -11.63 1.48
CA LEU A 93 -21.92 -10.50 0.77
C LEU A 93 -21.40 -9.18 1.33
N GLY A 94 -21.33 -9.03 2.65
CA GLY A 94 -20.77 -7.85 3.30
C GLY A 94 -19.32 -7.60 2.89
N ILE A 95 -18.47 -8.64 2.93
CA ILE A 95 -17.08 -8.55 2.49
C ILE A 95 -16.97 -8.16 1.01
N LEU A 96 -17.74 -8.80 0.14
CA LEU A 96 -17.72 -8.49 -1.29
C LEU A 96 -18.10 -7.04 -1.57
N VAL A 97 -19.20 -6.58 -0.95
CA VAL A 97 -19.67 -5.20 -1.10
C VAL A 97 -18.61 -4.21 -0.59
N GLY A 98 -18.06 -4.43 0.61
CA GLY A 98 -17.01 -3.59 1.16
C GLY A 98 -15.76 -3.54 0.30
N ALA A 99 -15.32 -4.70 -0.22
CA ALA A 99 -14.15 -4.81 -1.07
C ALA A 99 -14.33 -4.06 -2.41
N VAL A 100 -15.45 -4.30 -3.10
CA VAL A 100 -15.76 -3.64 -4.38
C VAL A 100 -15.93 -2.13 -4.18
N PHE A 101 -16.65 -1.73 -3.15
CA PHE A 101 -16.88 -0.31 -2.84
C PHE A 101 -15.57 0.44 -2.60
N THR A 102 -14.68 -0.12 -1.77
CA THR A 102 -13.38 0.51 -1.50
C THR A 102 -12.46 0.47 -2.71
N ALA A 103 -12.53 -0.60 -3.51
CA ALA A 103 -11.76 -0.70 -4.75
C ALA A 103 -12.17 0.38 -5.78
N ILE A 104 -13.45 0.75 -5.83
CA ILE A 104 -13.95 1.81 -6.70
C ILE A 104 -13.52 3.19 -6.17
N ILE A 105 -13.70 3.45 -4.87
CA ILE A 105 -13.36 4.72 -4.24
C ILE A 105 -11.83 4.93 -4.16
N GLN A 106 -11.05 3.85 -4.04
CA GLN A 106 -9.58 3.86 -3.90
C GLN A 106 -9.08 4.65 -2.67
N SER A 107 -9.94 4.85 -1.68
CA SER A 107 -9.62 5.53 -0.41
C SER A 107 -10.27 4.77 0.75
N SER A 108 -9.45 4.11 1.55
CA SER A 108 -9.92 3.39 2.73
C SER A 108 -10.52 4.32 3.78
N SER A 109 -9.90 5.48 3.99
CA SER A 109 -10.40 6.48 4.96
C SER A 109 -11.77 7.02 4.56
N ALA A 110 -11.97 7.34 3.26
CA ALA A 110 -13.27 7.77 2.76
C ALA A 110 -14.32 6.63 2.88
N SER A 111 -13.93 5.42 2.53
CA SER A 111 -14.81 4.25 2.58
C SER A 111 -15.29 3.93 4.00
N VAL A 112 -14.37 3.94 4.97
CA VAL A 112 -14.69 3.75 6.39
C VAL A 112 -15.53 4.93 6.91
N GLY A 113 -15.21 6.17 6.54
CA GLY A 113 -15.98 7.36 6.92
C GLY A 113 -17.42 7.29 6.41
N ILE A 114 -17.66 6.82 5.18
CA ILE A 114 -19.03 6.59 4.67
C ILE A 114 -19.76 5.53 5.49
N LEU A 115 -19.10 4.43 5.85
CA LEU A 115 -19.69 3.39 6.69
C LEU A 115 -20.04 3.95 8.09
N GLN A 116 -19.17 4.79 8.66
CA GLN A 116 -19.41 5.49 9.93
C GLN A 116 -20.56 6.47 9.83
N ALA A 117 -20.70 7.20 8.71
CA ALA A 117 -21.83 8.10 8.48
C ALA A 117 -23.17 7.35 8.37
N LEU A 118 -23.20 6.20 7.71
CA LEU A 118 -24.37 5.31 7.67
C LEU A 118 -24.75 4.81 9.07
N ALA A 119 -23.75 4.47 9.89
CA ALA A 119 -23.98 4.07 11.28
C ALA A 119 -24.47 5.23 12.15
N MET A 120 -23.90 6.42 12.00
CA MET A 120 -24.33 7.65 12.66
C MET A 120 -25.76 8.02 12.29
N GLY A 121 -26.12 7.88 11.02
CA GLY A 121 -27.49 8.03 10.52
C GLY A 121 -28.43 6.93 11.02
N GLY A 122 -27.97 5.90 11.72
CA GLY A 122 -28.78 4.76 12.20
C GLY A 122 -29.29 3.84 11.09
N VAL A 123 -28.66 3.90 9.91
CA VAL A 123 -29.03 3.13 8.72
C VAL A 123 -28.43 1.72 8.79
N ILE A 124 -27.27 1.56 9.40
CA ILE A 124 -26.57 0.27 9.57
C ILE A 124 -26.12 0.11 11.02
N ASN A 125 -26.25 -1.09 11.56
CA ASN A 125 -25.73 -1.44 12.88
C ASN A 125 -24.36 -2.14 12.74
N LEU A 126 -23.64 -2.33 13.87
CA LEU A 126 -22.32 -2.94 13.87
C LEU A 126 -22.33 -4.38 13.33
N HIS A 127 -23.35 -5.17 13.65
CA HIS A 127 -23.43 -6.58 13.21
C HIS A 127 -23.44 -6.74 11.68
N SER A 128 -24.03 -5.77 10.98
CA SER A 128 -23.99 -5.74 9.50
C SER A 128 -22.75 -5.00 8.98
N ALA A 129 -22.34 -3.91 9.65
CA ALA A 129 -21.22 -3.09 9.22
C ALA A 129 -19.87 -3.81 9.32
N VAL A 130 -19.72 -4.74 10.26
CA VAL A 130 -18.43 -5.42 10.53
C VAL A 130 -17.90 -6.18 9.32
N PHE A 131 -18.77 -6.89 8.60
CA PHE A 131 -18.35 -7.64 7.41
C PHE A 131 -18.04 -6.73 6.22
N VAL A 132 -18.77 -5.62 6.09
CA VAL A 132 -18.45 -4.58 5.10
C VAL A 132 -17.09 -3.97 5.41
N LEU A 133 -16.80 -3.66 6.67
CA LEU A 133 -15.51 -3.12 7.12
C LEU A 133 -14.34 -4.08 6.80
N PHE A 134 -14.52 -5.38 7.04
CA PHE A 134 -13.49 -6.37 6.68
C PHE A 134 -13.26 -6.42 5.17
N GLY A 135 -14.33 -6.31 4.38
CA GLY A 135 -14.23 -6.18 2.94
C GLY A 135 -13.50 -4.90 2.50
N GLN A 136 -13.76 -3.77 3.16
CA GLN A 136 -13.07 -2.50 2.90
C GLN A 136 -11.55 -2.63 3.08
N ASN A 137 -11.10 -3.37 4.09
CA ASN A 137 -9.67 -3.66 4.28
C ASN A 137 -9.07 -4.44 3.10
N ILE A 138 -9.78 -5.44 2.56
CA ILE A 138 -9.34 -6.16 1.35
C ILE A 138 -9.33 -5.21 0.14
N GLY A 139 -10.40 -4.41 -0.03
CA GLY A 139 -10.53 -3.45 -1.14
C GLY A 139 -9.42 -2.39 -1.17
N THR A 140 -8.86 -2.04 -0.02
CA THR A 140 -7.72 -1.12 0.10
C THR A 140 -6.50 -1.57 -0.72
N CYS A 141 -6.34 -2.88 -0.94
CA CYS A 141 -5.22 -3.43 -1.69
C CYS A 141 -5.25 -3.07 -3.19
N ILE A 142 -6.38 -2.59 -3.72
CA ILE A 142 -6.53 -2.25 -5.15
C ILE A 142 -5.53 -1.16 -5.57
N THR A 143 -5.27 -0.16 -4.73
CA THR A 143 -4.34 0.92 -5.03
C THR A 143 -2.91 0.40 -5.20
N ALA A 144 -2.49 -0.50 -4.30
CA ALA A 144 -1.19 -1.17 -4.41
C ALA A 144 -1.14 -2.11 -5.63
N LEU A 145 -2.26 -2.79 -5.95
CA LEU A 145 -2.37 -3.67 -7.12
C LEU A 145 -2.20 -2.86 -8.40
N LEU A 146 -2.93 -1.76 -8.55
CA LEU A 146 -2.82 -0.87 -9.71
C LEU A 146 -1.41 -0.27 -9.83
N ALA A 147 -0.83 0.20 -8.71
CA ALA A 147 0.52 0.72 -8.68
C ALA A 147 1.59 -0.34 -8.98
N SER A 148 1.28 -1.62 -8.84
CA SER A 148 2.22 -2.71 -9.14
C SER A 148 2.24 -3.13 -10.61
N VAL A 149 1.28 -2.66 -11.42
CA VAL A 149 1.24 -2.95 -12.85
C VAL A 149 2.45 -2.31 -13.53
N GLY A 150 3.18 -3.07 -14.32
CA GLY A 150 4.40 -2.59 -14.99
C GLY A 150 5.63 -2.45 -14.09
N THR A 151 5.56 -2.79 -12.79
CA THR A 151 6.69 -2.64 -11.86
C THR A 151 7.45 -3.96 -11.63
N SER A 152 8.53 -3.85 -10.86
CA SER A 152 9.40 -4.98 -10.50
C SER A 152 8.66 -6.11 -9.78
N ARG A 153 9.18 -7.34 -9.84
CA ARG A 153 8.62 -8.49 -9.12
C ARG A 153 8.55 -8.28 -7.63
N ASN A 154 9.50 -7.56 -7.06
CA ASN A 154 9.49 -7.25 -5.64
C ASN A 154 8.34 -6.31 -5.26
N ALA A 155 7.98 -5.35 -6.11
CA ALA A 155 6.80 -4.51 -5.92
C ALA A 155 5.51 -5.35 -5.96
N LYS A 156 5.38 -6.25 -6.95
CA LYS A 156 4.24 -7.19 -7.03
C LYS A 156 4.15 -8.13 -5.82
N ARG A 157 5.28 -8.63 -5.31
CA ARG A 157 5.34 -9.42 -4.06
C ARG A 157 4.89 -8.61 -2.85
N THR A 158 5.27 -7.33 -2.79
CA THR A 158 4.85 -6.41 -1.73
C THR A 158 3.33 -6.23 -1.74
N THR A 159 2.74 -6.03 -2.91
CA THR A 159 1.27 -5.98 -3.09
C THR A 159 0.60 -7.28 -2.67
N LEU A 160 1.16 -8.42 -3.05
CA LEU A 160 0.63 -9.74 -2.66
C LEU A 160 0.66 -9.93 -1.14
N ILE A 161 1.73 -9.50 -0.47
CA ILE A 161 1.83 -9.55 1.00
C ILE A 161 0.76 -8.66 1.64
N HIS A 162 0.50 -7.48 1.10
CA HIS A 162 -0.56 -6.60 1.58
C HIS A 162 -1.94 -7.27 1.44
N LEU A 163 -2.22 -7.88 0.29
CA LEU A 163 -3.45 -8.64 0.08
C LEU A 163 -3.57 -9.82 1.05
N MET A 164 -2.49 -10.60 1.21
CA MET A 164 -2.45 -11.74 2.14
C MET A 164 -2.74 -11.31 3.59
N PHE A 165 -2.16 -10.21 4.04
CA PHE A 165 -2.41 -9.65 5.37
C PHE A 165 -3.90 -9.40 5.59
N ASN A 166 -4.56 -8.70 4.66
CA ASN A 166 -5.97 -8.34 4.79
C ASN A 166 -6.90 -9.55 4.63
N VAL A 167 -6.59 -10.49 3.73
CA VAL A 167 -7.39 -11.72 3.55
C VAL A 167 -7.28 -12.64 4.77
N ILE A 168 -6.07 -12.86 5.30
CA ILE A 168 -5.88 -13.69 6.50
C ILE A 168 -6.56 -13.02 7.70
N GLY A 169 -6.35 -11.71 7.89
CA GLY A 169 -7.02 -10.96 8.96
C GLY A 169 -8.55 -11.06 8.85
N THR A 170 -9.09 -10.89 7.66
CA THR A 170 -10.54 -11.02 7.41
C THR A 170 -11.03 -12.43 7.75
N ALA A 171 -10.33 -13.48 7.32
CA ALA A 171 -10.72 -14.85 7.63
C ALA A 171 -10.72 -15.12 9.16
N LEU A 172 -9.70 -14.65 9.87
CA LEU A 172 -9.61 -14.78 11.33
C LEU A 172 -10.76 -14.04 12.02
N PHE A 173 -11.03 -12.79 11.65
CA PHE A 173 -12.04 -11.98 12.32
C PHE A 173 -13.47 -12.37 11.93
N VAL A 174 -13.73 -12.82 10.72
CA VAL A 174 -15.01 -13.42 10.35
C VAL A 174 -15.28 -14.67 11.21
N THR A 175 -14.29 -15.53 11.34
CA THR A 175 -14.40 -16.71 12.22
C THR A 175 -14.66 -16.31 13.67
N LEU A 176 -13.95 -15.27 14.16
CA LEU A 176 -14.17 -14.73 15.50
C LEU A 176 -15.60 -14.21 15.68
N CYS A 177 -16.13 -13.43 14.74
CA CYS A 177 -17.49 -12.89 14.77
C CYS A 177 -18.57 -13.97 14.72
N ILE A 178 -18.33 -15.09 14.02
CA ILE A 178 -19.28 -16.20 13.92
C ILE A 178 -19.27 -17.07 15.18
N LEU A 179 -18.09 -17.31 15.75
CA LEU A 179 -17.93 -18.24 16.87
C LEU A 179 -18.05 -17.60 18.24
N THR A 180 -17.97 -16.27 18.33
CA THR A 180 -17.97 -15.54 19.61
C THR A 180 -18.85 -14.29 19.53
N PRO A 181 -19.32 -13.75 20.66
CA PRO A 181 -20.04 -12.48 20.70
C PRO A 181 -19.09 -11.26 20.58
N PHE A 182 -18.13 -11.30 19.64
CA PHE A 182 -17.14 -10.25 19.47
C PHE A 182 -17.77 -8.88 19.17
N THR A 183 -18.81 -8.85 18.32
CA THR A 183 -19.53 -7.62 17.99
C THR A 183 -20.23 -7.03 19.22
N ASP A 184 -20.84 -7.87 20.06
CA ASP A 184 -21.51 -7.41 21.32
C ASP A 184 -20.48 -6.87 22.31
N PHE A 185 -19.32 -7.51 22.39
CA PHE A 185 -18.20 -7.01 23.18
C PHE A 185 -17.78 -5.60 22.73
N VAL A 186 -17.63 -5.36 21.42
CA VAL A 186 -17.24 -4.04 20.93
C VAL A 186 -18.36 -3.00 21.15
N VAL A 187 -19.61 -3.39 20.98
CA VAL A 187 -20.75 -2.53 21.33
C VAL A 187 -20.70 -2.13 22.80
N SER A 188 -20.37 -3.06 23.69
CA SER A 188 -20.27 -2.78 25.13
C SER A 188 -19.17 -1.79 25.53
N LEU A 189 -18.14 -1.62 24.69
CA LEU A 189 -17.07 -0.63 24.92
C LEU A 189 -17.55 0.82 24.69
N THR A 190 -18.45 1.01 23.73
CA THR A 190 -18.97 2.35 23.34
C THR A 190 -20.46 2.25 22.94
N PRO A 191 -21.38 1.98 23.91
CA PRO A 191 -22.76 1.60 23.61
C PRO A 191 -23.52 2.64 22.79
N ASP A 192 -23.30 3.93 23.10
CA ASP A 192 -24.05 5.05 22.53
C ASP A 192 -23.38 5.71 21.32
N ASN A 193 -22.26 5.15 20.84
CA ASN A 193 -21.50 5.73 19.73
C ASN A 193 -21.22 4.70 18.61
N PRO A 194 -22.15 4.54 17.65
CA PRO A 194 -21.97 3.60 16.53
C PRO A 194 -20.75 3.89 15.66
N VAL A 195 -20.35 5.16 15.55
CA VAL A 195 -19.15 5.58 14.82
C VAL A 195 -17.89 5.05 15.49
N ALA A 196 -17.83 5.17 16.83
CA ALA A 196 -16.72 4.64 17.63
C ALA A 196 -16.70 3.10 17.61
N GLN A 197 -17.83 2.43 17.57
CA GLN A 197 -17.88 0.97 17.45
C GLN A 197 -17.18 0.48 16.16
N ILE A 198 -17.46 1.13 15.03
CA ILE A 198 -16.79 0.80 13.74
C ILE A 198 -15.28 1.11 13.84
N ALA A 199 -14.90 2.26 14.39
CA ALA A 199 -13.49 2.61 14.57
C ALA A 199 -12.75 1.62 15.47
N ASN A 200 -13.39 1.17 16.55
CA ASN A 200 -12.84 0.18 17.48
C ASN A 200 -12.63 -1.16 16.81
N VAL A 201 -13.60 -1.67 16.04
CA VAL A 201 -13.43 -2.91 15.27
C VAL A 201 -12.27 -2.75 14.29
N HIS A 202 -12.21 -1.62 13.55
CA HIS A 202 -11.14 -1.36 12.58
C HIS A 202 -9.76 -1.37 13.23
N THR A 203 -9.64 -0.74 14.39
CA THR A 203 -8.38 -0.69 15.17
C THR A 203 -8.02 -2.06 15.73
N ILE A 204 -8.96 -2.75 16.38
CA ILE A 204 -8.75 -4.09 16.94
C ILE A 204 -8.36 -5.07 15.83
N PHE A 205 -9.05 -5.04 14.69
CA PHE A 205 -8.72 -5.87 13.52
C PHE A 205 -7.27 -5.67 13.07
N ASN A 206 -6.86 -4.43 12.79
CA ASN A 206 -5.54 -4.17 12.24
C ASN A 206 -4.41 -4.42 13.26
N ILE A 207 -4.60 -4.03 14.52
CA ILE A 207 -3.60 -4.27 15.58
C ILE A 207 -3.47 -5.78 15.84
N SER A 208 -4.58 -6.48 16.05
CA SER A 208 -4.53 -7.92 16.35
C SER A 208 -3.98 -8.72 15.19
N THR A 209 -4.40 -8.42 13.94
CA THR A 209 -3.86 -9.07 12.74
C THR A 209 -2.36 -8.82 12.64
N THR A 210 -1.91 -7.60 12.90
CA THR A 210 -0.48 -7.25 12.92
C THR A 210 0.25 -8.07 13.98
N LEU A 211 -0.22 -8.10 15.22
CA LEU A 211 0.42 -8.85 16.31
C LEU A 211 0.49 -10.36 16.03
N ILE A 212 -0.58 -10.92 15.47
CA ILE A 212 -0.65 -12.34 15.10
C ILE A 212 0.33 -12.64 13.95
N LEU A 213 0.37 -11.81 12.92
CA LEU A 213 1.19 -12.05 11.73
C LEU A 213 2.64 -11.55 11.87
N LEU A 214 2.95 -10.73 12.89
CA LEU A 214 4.29 -10.21 13.14
C LEU A 214 5.37 -11.32 13.17
N PRO A 215 5.22 -12.42 13.90
CA PRO A 215 6.21 -13.51 13.90
C PRO A 215 6.28 -14.26 12.57
N PHE A 216 5.24 -14.18 11.74
CA PHE A 216 5.12 -14.90 10.47
C PHE A 216 5.51 -14.06 9.23
N GLY A 217 6.07 -12.86 9.41
CA GLY A 217 6.45 -11.98 8.31
C GLY A 217 7.40 -12.64 7.29
N ALA A 218 8.37 -13.43 7.77
CA ALA A 218 9.26 -14.21 6.89
C ALA A 218 8.52 -15.34 6.14
N LEU A 219 7.46 -15.90 6.71
CA LEU A 219 6.61 -16.89 6.04
C LEU A 219 5.79 -16.24 4.92
N LEU A 220 5.20 -15.08 5.17
CA LEU A 220 4.47 -14.30 4.15
C LEU A 220 5.39 -13.95 2.96
N GLU A 221 6.64 -13.56 3.24
CA GLU A 221 7.64 -13.33 2.20
C GLU A 221 7.93 -14.60 1.38
N LYS A 222 8.16 -15.74 2.06
CA LYS A 222 8.40 -17.02 1.37
C LYS A 222 7.22 -17.43 0.49
N ILE A 223 5.99 -17.27 0.96
CA ILE A 223 4.78 -17.56 0.19
C ILE A 223 4.70 -16.62 -1.03
N ALA A 224 4.96 -15.33 -0.85
CA ALA A 224 4.95 -14.37 -1.96
C ALA A 224 6.03 -14.69 -3.02
N ILE A 225 7.22 -15.15 -2.60
CA ILE A 225 8.27 -15.62 -3.51
C ILE A 225 7.85 -16.92 -4.22
N ALA A 226 7.18 -17.84 -3.54
CA ALA A 226 6.71 -19.09 -4.13
C ALA A 226 5.62 -18.85 -5.19
N ILE A 227 4.72 -17.89 -4.94
CA ILE A 227 3.64 -17.52 -5.90
C ILE A 227 4.22 -16.74 -7.10
N LEU A 228 5.18 -15.86 -6.83
CA LEU A 228 5.87 -15.03 -7.84
C LEU A 228 7.38 -15.32 -7.78
N PRO A 229 7.84 -16.47 -8.30
CA PRO A 229 9.25 -16.85 -8.22
C PRO A 229 10.10 -15.86 -9.03
N ASP A 230 11.37 -15.69 -8.63
CA ASP A 230 12.34 -14.98 -9.47
C ASP A 230 12.44 -15.71 -10.81
N LYS A 231 12.50 -14.96 -11.91
CA LYS A 231 12.96 -15.59 -13.15
C LYS A 231 14.39 -16.06 -12.91
N ALA A 232 14.68 -17.27 -13.32
CA ALA A 232 16.03 -17.81 -13.23
C ALA A 232 16.96 -16.88 -14.04
N VAL A 233 17.60 -15.95 -13.33
CA VAL A 233 18.77 -15.28 -13.90
C VAL A 233 19.82 -16.38 -13.97
N PRO A 234 20.45 -16.66 -15.12
CA PRO A 234 21.58 -17.55 -15.16
C PRO A 234 22.59 -17.04 -14.12
N VAL A 235 22.68 -17.74 -13.00
CA VAL A 235 23.59 -17.37 -11.87
C VAL A 235 25.05 -17.46 -12.35
N MET A 236 25.26 -18.19 -13.43
CA MET A 236 26.55 -18.47 -14.01
C MET A 236 27.33 -17.25 -14.53
N ASP A 237 26.62 -16.18 -14.97
CA ASP A 237 27.28 -15.10 -15.70
C ASP A 237 28.20 -14.22 -14.81
N ALA A 238 27.75 -13.82 -13.60
CA ALA A 238 28.58 -12.98 -12.72
C ALA A 238 29.71 -13.74 -12.04
N ASP A 239 29.50 -15.03 -11.71
CA ASP A 239 30.53 -15.88 -11.09
C ASP A 239 31.56 -16.30 -12.09
N GLN A 240 31.17 -16.76 -13.29
CA GLN A 240 32.07 -17.07 -14.39
C GLN A 240 32.84 -15.85 -14.87
N TRP A 241 32.18 -14.69 -14.97
CA TRP A 241 32.82 -13.43 -15.30
C TRP A 241 33.91 -13.08 -14.28
N PHE A 242 33.62 -13.21 -12.97
CA PHE A 242 34.57 -12.92 -11.89
C PHE A 242 35.73 -13.93 -11.88
N GLU A 243 35.45 -15.21 -12.04
CA GLU A 243 36.48 -16.24 -12.16
C GLU A 243 37.37 -16.04 -13.40
N GLY A 244 36.76 -15.67 -14.53
CA GLY A 244 37.50 -15.31 -15.74
C GLY A 244 38.40 -14.07 -15.54
N LEU A 245 37.92 -13.10 -14.79
CA LEU A 245 38.68 -11.90 -14.42
C LEU A 245 39.90 -12.25 -13.52
N MET A 246 39.69 -13.13 -12.54
CA MET A 246 40.72 -13.58 -11.60
C MET A 246 41.73 -14.58 -12.22
N ALA A 247 41.31 -15.33 -13.24
CA ALA A 247 42.17 -16.24 -13.96
C ALA A 247 43.16 -15.52 -14.89
N SER A 248 42.95 -14.26 -15.19
CA SER A 248 43.88 -13.46 -15.97
C SER A 248 45.20 -13.28 -15.21
N LYS A 249 46.32 -13.68 -15.82
CA LYS A 249 47.67 -13.71 -15.20
C LYS A 249 48.23 -12.33 -14.77
N HIS A 250 47.50 -11.24 -15.00
CA HIS A 250 47.91 -9.87 -14.66
C HIS A 250 47.06 -9.34 -13.53
N HIS A 251 47.53 -9.51 -12.30
CA HIS A 251 46.85 -8.94 -11.09
C HIS A 251 46.85 -7.41 -11.03
N LEU A 252 47.72 -6.73 -11.78
CA LEU A 252 47.77 -5.27 -11.88
C LEU A 252 46.78 -4.79 -12.94
N GLY A 253 45.76 -4.00 -12.50
CA GLY A 253 44.77 -3.40 -13.41
C GLY A 253 43.43 -4.13 -13.50
N ILE A 254 43.21 -5.22 -12.76
CA ILE A 254 41.95 -5.97 -12.77
C ILE A 254 40.76 -5.05 -12.42
N SER A 255 40.89 -4.17 -11.43
CA SER A 255 39.85 -3.23 -11.06
C SER A 255 39.51 -2.26 -12.21
N THR A 256 40.50 -1.74 -12.92
CA THR A 256 40.29 -0.82 -14.06
C THR A 256 39.56 -1.49 -15.22
N ILE A 257 39.96 -2.74 -15.56
CA ILE A 257 39.29 -3.53 -16.61
C ILE A 257 37.85 -3.81 -16.22
N ALA A 258 37.61 -4.24 -15.00
CA ALA A 258 36.28 -4.52 -14.47
C ALA A 258 35.40 -3.27 -14.43
N ILE A 259 35.92 -2.13 -13.99
CA ILE A 259 35.21 -0.84 -13.98
C ILE A 259 34.81 -0.42 -15.39
N ASN A 260 35.70 -0.56 -16.38
CA ASN A 260 35.38 -0.22 -17.76
C ASN A 260 34.30 -1.16 -18.34
N GLN A 261 34.37 -2.45 -18.06
CA GLN A 261 33.34 -3.40 -18.51
C GLN A 261 31.97 -3.09 -17.86
N ILE A 262 31.94 -2.82 -16.55
CA ILE A 262 30.71 -2.41 -15.85
C ILE A 262 30.16 -1.11 -16.45
N HIS A 263 31.00 -0.13 -16.72
CA HIS A 263 30.62 1.14 -17.31
C HIS A 263 29.99 0.95 -18.72
N ASP A 264 30.54 0.09 -19.54
CA ASP A 264 30.00 -0.19 -20.86
C ASP A 264 28.66 -0.95 -20.77
N GLU A 265 28.50 -1.87 -19.83
CA GLU A 265 27.23 -2.53 -19.57
C GLU A 265 26.17 -1.56 -19.05
N ILE A 266 26.53 -0.61 -18.16
CA ILE A 266 25.63 0.45 -17.70
C ILE A 266 25.16 1.32 -18.88
N LYS A 267 26.08 1.70 -19.78
CA LYS A 267 25.72 2.45 -20.99
C LYS A 267 24.72 1.69 -21.87
N GLY A 268 24.95 0.39 -22.06
CA GLY A 268 24.02 -0.47 -22.80
C GLY A 268 22.64 -0.52 -22.16
N MET A 269 22.58 -0.72 -20.85
CA MET A 269 21.33 -0.74 -20.08
C MET A 269 20.60 0.59 -20.18
N LEU A 270 21.31 1.73 -20.07
CA LEU A 270 20.71 3.07 -20.21
C LEU A 270 20.17 3.31 -21.61
N ALA A 271 20.86 2.83 -22.66
CA ALA A 271 20.36 2.96 -24.04
C ALA A 271 19.05 2.16 -24.21
N THR A 272 18.99 0.94 -23.72
CA THR A 272 17.77 0.11 -23.74
C THR A 272 16.63 0.78 -22.95
N ALA A 273 16.93 1.35 -21.78
CA ALA A 273 15.95 2.07 -20.98
C ALA A 273 15.40 3.32 -21.70
N ALA A 274 16.28 4.10 -22.34
CA ALA A 274 15.88 5.29 -23.10
C ALA A 274 14.98 4.92 -24.29
N GLU A 275 15.31 3.85 -25.00
CA GLU A 275 14.48 3.32 -26.07
C GLU A 275 13.12 2.84 -25.56
N ASN A 276 13.10 2.13 -24.42
CA ASN A 276 11.87 1.63 -23.81
C ASN A 276 10.95 2.76 -23.41
N VAL A 277 11.47 3.83 -22.82
CA VAL A 277 10.71 5.06 -22.49
C VAL A 277 10.15 5.70 -23.75
N SER A 278 10.96 5.87 -24.80
CA SER A 278 10.53 6.47 -26.08
C SER A 278 9.39 5.67 -26.72
N GLN A 279 9.49 4.34 -26.73
CA GLN A 279 8.44 3.48 -27.30
C GLN A 279 7.18 3.44 -26.42
N SER A 280 7.32 3.58 -25.12
CA SER A 280 6.18 3.68 -24.20
C SER A 280 5.37 4.95 -24.46
N PHE A 281 6.01 6.09 -24.63
CA PHE A 281 5.34 7.33 -25.01
C PHE A 281 4.65 7.23 -26.36
N LYS A 282 5.31 6.65 -27.36
CA LYS A 282 4.72 6.45 -28.67
C LYS A 282 3.50 5.54 -28.65
N ALA A 283 3.54 4.45 -27.87
CA ALA A 283 2.40 3.55 -27.72
C ALA A 283 1.19 4.27 -27.08
N VAL A 284 1.42 5.19 -26.14
CA VAL A 284 0.37 6.04 -25.54
C VAL A 284 -0.18 7.04 -26.55
N GLU A 285 0.68 7.71 -27.33
CA GLU A 285 0.30 8.69 -28.34
C GLU A 285 -0.54 8.05 -29.45
N ASP A 286 -0.13 6.88 -29.94
CA ASP A 286 -0.80 6.14 -31.02
C ASP A 286 -2.07 5.39 -30.52
N GLY A 287 -2.31 5.31 -29.20
CA GLY A 287 -3.40 4.50 -28.61
C GLY A 287 -3.28 3.00 -28.94
N ALA A 288 -2.07 2.54 -29.29
CA ALA A 288 -1.83 1.21 -29.80
C ALA A 288 -1.54 0.23 -28.67
N SER A 289 -2.26 -0.88 -28.64
CA SER A 289 -1.94 -2.01 -27.75
C SER A 289 -0.83 -2.92 -28.33
N GLU A 290 -0.55 -2.80 -29.62
CA GLU A 290 0.57 -3.47 -30.27
C GLU A 290 1.91 -2.93 -29.75
N GLY A 291 2.78 -3.82 -29.25
CA GLY A 291 4.10 -3.45 -28.71
C GLY A 291 4.19 -3.35 -27.19
N ILE A 292 3.09 -3.34 -26.45
CA ILE A 292 3.11 -3.31 -24.98
C ILE A 292 3.89 -4.50 -24.41
N GLN A 293 3.76 -5.69 -25.01
CA GLN A 293 4.50 -6.86 -24.57
C GLN A 293 6.01 -6.69 -24.79
N ALA A 294 6.44 -6.11 -25.90
CA ALA A 294 7.85 -5.85 -26.18
C ALA A 294 8.44 -4.78 -25.22
N ILE A 295 7.63 -3.80 -24.80
CA ILE A 295 8.00 -2.82 -23.77
C ILE A 295 8.19 -3.52 -22.43
N ALA A 296 7.27 -4.42 -22.05
CA ALA A 296 7.35 -5.18 -20.80
C ALA A 296 8.54 -6.16 -20.80
N ASP A 297 8.83 -6.81 -21.93
CA ASP A 297 9.97 -7.74 -22.06
C ASP A 297 11.31 -6.99 -21.94
N ARG A 298 11.41 -5.78 -22.51
CA ARG A 298 12.60 -4.91 -22.34
C ARG A 298 12.77 -4.40 -20.92
N GLU A 299 11.69 -4.03 -20.25
CA GLU A 299 11.75 -3.65 -18.83
C GLU A 299 12.32 -4.78 -17.98
N GLU A 300 11.89 -6.01 -18.28
CA GLU A 300 12.45 -7.18 -17.62
C GLU A 300 13.93 -7.40 -17.94
N GLU A 301 14.38 -7.16 -19.16
CA GLU A 301 15.78 -7.21 -19.55
C GLU A 301 16.63 -6.17 -18.83
N ILE A 302 16.10 -4.95 -18.66
CA ILE A 302 16.71 -3.86 -17.88
C ILE A 302 16.86 -4.28 -16.41
N ASP A 303 15.81 -4.82 -15.80
CA ASP A 303 15.83 -5.32 -14.42
C ASP A 303 16.87 -6.43 -14.23
N LEU A 304 16.95 -7.38 -15.16
CA LEU A 304 17.94 -8.45 -15.13
C LEU A 304 19.37 -7.91 -15.27
N SER A 305 19.57 -6.92 -16.13
CA SER A 305 20.87 -6.27 -16.34
C SER A 305 21.31 -5.51 -15.09
N ASN A 306 20.40 -4.79 -14.46
CA ASN A 306 20.64 -4.10 -13.19
C ASN A 306 21.04 -5.09 -12.07
N MET A 307 20.35 -6.23 -11.97
CA MET A 307 20.71 -7.27 -10.98
C MET A 307 22.10 -7.88 -11.24
N ARG A 308 22.47 -8.12 -12.52
CA ARG A 308 23.80 -8.62 -12.90
C ARG A 308 24.89 -7.61 -12.56
N LEU A 309 24.68 -6.34 -12.92
CA LEU A 309 25.60 -5.24 -12.63
C LEU A 309 25.81 -5.07 -11.13
N SER A 310 24.73 -5.06 -10.34
CA SER A 310 24.81 -4.95 -8.86
C SER A 310 25.63 -6.09 -8.25
N ARG A 311 25.51 -7.34 -8.76
CA ARG A 311 26.32 -8.47 -8.31
C ARG A 311 27.78 -8.34 -8.72
N LYS A 312 28.08 -7.91 -9.96
CA LYS A 312 29.44 -7.67 -10.46
C LYS A 312 30.13 -6.60 -9.61
N ILE A 313 29.46 -5.47 -9.35
CA ILE A 313 29.99 -4.38 -8.51
C ILE A 313 30.27 -4.87 -7.10
N SER A 314 29.32 -5.60 -6.48
CA SER A 314 29.50 -6.14 -5.11
C SER A 314 30.69 -7.08 -5.00
N LYS A 315 30.99 -7.88 -6.03
CA LYS A 315 32.15 -8.77 -6.04
C LYS A 315 33.47 -8.02 -6.18
N ILE A 316 33.48 -6.96 -6.98
CA ILE A 316 34.68 -6.14 -7.16
C ILE A 316 34.99 -5.32 -5.91
N LEU A 317 33.97 -4.81 -5.20
CA LEU A 317 34.15 -4.05 -3.96
C LEU A 317 34.86 -4.84 -2.83
N VAL A 318 34.90 -6.16 -2.91
CA VAL A 318 35.60 -7.02 -1.93
C VAL A 318 37.10 -7.17 -2.26
N LEU A 319 37.55 -6.77 -3.45
CA LEU A 319 38.95 -6.81 -3.83
C LEU A 319 39.69 -5.59 -3.26
N ASP A 320 41.02 -5.73 -3.08
CA ASP A 320 41.92 -4.60 -2.74
C ASP A 320 41.91 -3.57 -3.86
N GLN A 321 41.40 -2.39 -3.58
CA GLN A 321 41.17 -1.32 -4.54
C GLN A 321 41.72 0.01 -4.09
N THR A 322 41.99 0.88 -5.08
CA THR A 322 42.34 2.26 -4.76
C THR A 322 41.12 3.03 -4.25
N PRO A 323 41.28 4.06 -3.37
CA PRO A 323 40.16 4.89 -2.94
C PRO A 323 39.36 5.51 -4.09
N LYS A 324 40.02 5.79 -5.23
CA LYS A 324 39.39 6.32 -6.44
C LYS A 324 38.47 5.29 -7.13
N ASP A 325 38.90 4.01 -7.16
CA ASP A 325 38.11 2.94 -7.74
C ASP A 325 36.88 2.65 -6.91
N ILE A 326 37.02 2.68 -5.58
CA ILE A 326 35.90 2.53 -4.63
C ILE A 326 34.85 3.64 -4.83
N ASP A 327 35.27 4.91 -4.94
CA ASP A 327 34.37 6.04 -5.19
C ASP A 327 33.67 5.90 -6.54
N THR A 328 34.36 5.47 -7.58
CA THR A 328 33.80 5.23 -8.91
C THR A 328 32.75 4.11 -8.88
N LEU A 329 33.05 2.98 -8.23
CA LEU A 329 32.12 1.85 -8.12
C LEU A 329 30.89 2.21 -7.27
N ASN A 330 31.06 2.95 -6.20
CA ASN A 330 29.94 3.42 -5.39
C ASN A 330 28.99 4.33 -6.19
N ARG A 331 29.54 5.22 -7.03
CA ARG A 331 28.72 6.05 -7.93
C ARG A 331 28.00 5.26 -9.01
N MET A 332 28.54 4.11 -9.43
CA MET A 332 27.89 3.22 -10.38
C MET A 332 26.79 2.36 -9.75
N TYR A 333 26.87 2.18 -8.43
CA TYR A 333 25.90 1.37 -7.67
C TYR A 333 24.67 2.17 -7.25
N THR A 334 24.76 3.48 -7.06
CA THR A 334 23.66 4.41 -6.71
C THR A 334 22.91 4.89 -7.93
#